data_f081af4acbb411e00f4dc4a03935ba22
#
_entry.id   f081af4acbb411e00f4dc4a03935ba22
#
_cell.length_a   1.000
_cell.length_b   1.000
_cell.length_c   1.000
_cell.angle_alpha   90.00
_cell.angle_beta   90.00
_cell.angle_gamma   90.00
#
_symmetry.space_group_name_H-M   'P 1'
#
loop_
_entity.id
_entity.type
_entity.pdbx_description
1 polymer ?
#
loop_
_entity_poly.entity_id
_entity_poly.type
_entity_poly.pdbx_seq_one_letter_code
_entity_poly.pdbx_strand_id
1 'polypeptide(L)'
;VIGLPAIGEERANLIGRLLPFIAHRRLEPGDRLPSERELAERFGVGRGAVREALAVLETLRIVERRPNSGIYLRRVDRQGSIEAIVLQAELGIPLTEAEVREVVELRRILEMQAVRLAAERRQAGDIQRLDEILDRTDDVIAASGNPADEDAAFHLAMVEATGNHVFLRVVNAFYLMSRNRRQAYFADGSRAPLSQRQHRALRDAVAAGDPDAAELAMAGHLRGVESYWMELLERRARGD
;
A
#
# COMPACT_ATOMS: atom_id res chain seq x y z
N VAL A 1 -12.45 -3.33 -6.53
CA VAL A 1 -11.06 -3.16 -6.99
C VAL A 1 -10.96 -1.75 -7.54
N ILE A 2 -10.37 -0.83 -6.77
CA ILE A 2 -9.93 0.46 -7.30
C ILE A 2 -8.57 0.16 -7.93
N GLY A 3 -8.58 -0.48 -9.11
CA GLY A 3 -7.43 -0.44 -9.98
C GLY A 3 -7.31 0.99 -10.48
N LEU A 4 -6.13 1.58 -10.38
CA LEU A 4 -5.78 2.67 -11.30
C LEU A 4 -6.27 2.24 -12.69
N PRO A 5 -6.89 3.14 -13.51
CA PRO A 5 -7.26 2.79 -14.87
C PRO A 5 -6.04 2.15 -15.49
N ALA A 6 -6.19 0.98 -16.12
CA ALA A 6 -5.09 0.19 -16.66
C ALA A 6 -4.15 1.13 -17.41
N ILE A 7 -3.08 1.54 -16.73
CA ILE A 7 -2.06 2.42 -17.30
C ILE A 7 -1.34 1.52 -18.29
N GLY A 8 -1.49 1.75 -19.60
CA GLY A 8 -0.82 0.94 -20.60
C GLY A 8 0.67 0.85 -20.28
N GLU A 9 1.29 -0.28 -20.55
CA GLU A 9 2.67 -0.62 -20.18
C GLU A 9 3.69 0.49 -20.56
N GLU A 10 3.53 1.09 -21.72
CA GLU A 10 4.37 2.20 -22.21
C GLU A 10 4.23 3.46 -21.33
N ARG A 11 3.00 3.75 -20.87
CA ARG A 11 2.71 4.89 -20.01
C ARG A 11 3.24 4.66 -18.59
N ALA A 12 3.06 3.44 -18.05
CA ALA A 12 3.61 3.04 -16.74
C ALA A 12 5.14 3.16 -16.74
N ASN A 13 5.79 2.69 -17.81
CA ASN A 13 7.24 2.81 -17.99
C ASN A 13 7.69 4.28 -18.01
N LEU A 14 7.00 5.15 -18.77
CA LEU A 14 7.35 6.57 -18.81
C LEU A 14 7.17 7.25 -17.44
N ILE A 15 6.09 6.98 -16.71
CA ILE A 15 5.87 7.51 -15.36
C ILE A 15 6.94 7.00 -14.41
N GLY A 16 7.30 5.70 -14.47
CA GLY A 16 8.37 5.08 -13.68
C GLY A 16 9.75 5.71 -13.91
N ARG A 17 9.97 6.35 -15.05
CA ARG A 17 11.19 7.12 -15.37
C ARG A 17 11.07 8.60 -14.98
N LEU A 18 9.87 9.16 -15.08
CA LEU A 18 9.60 10.57 -14.81
C LEU A 18 9.61 10.90 -13.31
N LEU A 19 9.03 10.04 -12.46
CA LEU A 19 9.03 10.25 -11.00
C LEU A 19 10.43 10.25 -10.40
N PRO A 20 11.33 9.28 -10.66
CA PRO A 20 12.72 9.35 -10.21
C PRO A 20 13.47 10.55 -10.78
N PHE A 21 13.19 10.95 -12.02
CA PHE A 21 13.80 12.15 -12.62
C PHE A 21 13.41 13.43 -11.84
N ILE A 22 12.15 13.56 -11.45
CA ILE A 22 11.68 14.68 -10.62
C ILE A 22 12.42 14.67 -9.27
N ALA A 23 12.49 13.51 -8.61
CA ALA A 23 13.17 13.34 -7.33
C ALA A 23 14.68 13.65 -7.40
N HIS A 24 15.39 13.14 -8.43
CA HIS A 24 16.82 13.38 -8.60
C HIS A 24 17.19 14.84 -8.92
N ARG A 25 16.29 15.57 -9.54
CA ARG A 25 16.47 17.00 -9.79
C ARG A 25 16.29 17.87 -8.55
N ARG A 26 15.89 17.28 -7.43
CA ARG A 26 15.59 17.99 -6.19
C ARG A 26 14.60 19.15 -6.41
N LEU A 27 13.62 18.91 -7.29
CA LEU A 27 12.58 19.90 -7.52
C LEU A 27 11.77 20.06 -6.24
N GLU A 28 11.56 21.30 -5.84
CA GLU A 28 10.73 21.64 -4.70
C GLU A 28 9.27 21.89 -5.12
N PRO A 29 8.31 21.76 -4.21
CA PRO A 29 6.93 22.13 -4.49
C PRO A 29 6.82 23.58 -5.00
N GLY A 30 6.17 23.75 -6.13
CA GLY A 30 6.08 25.02 -6.83
C GLY A 30 7.11 25.20 -7.96
N ASP A 31 8.09 24.33 -8.07
CA ASP A 31 9.05 24.37 -9.17
C ASP A 31 8.39 23.96 -10.49
N ARG A 32 8.84 24.59 -11.56
CA ARG A 32 8.40 24.30 -12.91
C ARG A 32 9.10 23.07 -13.46
N LEU A 33 8.34 22.11 -13.97
CA LEU A 33 8.87 20.99 -14.73
C LEU A 33 9.34 21.45 -16.11
N PRO A 34 10.27 20.69 -16.73
CA PRO A 34 10.57 20.88 -18.16
C PRO A 34 9.30 20.77 -19.01
N SER A 35 9.28 21.45 -20.13
CA SER A 35 8.16 21.40 -21.07
C SER A 35 7.91 20.00 -21.65
N GLU A 36 6.70 19.75 -22.14
CA GLU A 36 6.36 18.47 -22.81
C GLU A 36 7.36 18.13 -23.94
N ARG A 37 7.87 19.14 -24.66
CA ARG A 37 8.87 18.96 -25.69
C ARG A 37 10.21 18.48 -25.13
N GLU A 38 10.70 19.16 -24.10
CA GLU A 38 11.98 18.81 -23.46
C GLU A 38 11.93 17.41 -22.81
N LEU A 39 10.78 17.07 -22.20
CA LEU A 39 10.59 15.73 -21.64
C LEU A 39 10.52 14.67 -22.73
N ALA A 40 9.84 14.94 -23.86
CA ALA A 40 9.77 14.03 -24.99
C ALA A 40 11.16 13.75 -25.58
N GLU A 41 11.94 14.79 -25.81
CA GLU A 41 13.33 14.70 -26.29
C GLU A 41 14.21 13.92 -25.28
N ARG A 42 14.09 14.21 -23.99
CA ARG A 42 14.89 13.57 -22.95
C ARG A 42 14.61 12.08 -22.78
N PHE A 43 13.35 11.68 -22.83
CA PHE A 43 12.94 10.29 -22.62
C PHE A 43 12.87 9.48 -23.93
N GLY A 44 13.06 10.12 -25.10
CA GLY A 44 13.01 9.46 -26.39
C GLY A 44 11.61 8.96 -26.76
N VAL A 45 10.58 9.70 -26.38
CA VAL A 45 9.16 9.34 -26.61
C VAL A 45 8.39 10.42 -27.33
N GLY A 46 7.21 10.09 -27.84
CA GLY A 46 6.32 11.08 -28.46
C GLY A 46 5.76 12.09 -27.45
N ARG A 47 5.52 13.34 -27.89
CA ARG A 47 4.89 14.38 -27.05
C ARG A 47 3.50 13.98 -26.53
N GLY A 48 2.78 13.14 -27.29
CA GLY A 48 1.49 12.58 -26.87
C GLY A 48 1.63 11.71 -25.62
N ALA A 49 2.61 10.80 -25.60
CA ALA A 49 2.87 9.93 -24.46
C ALA A 49 3.24 10.74 -23.20
N VAL A 50 4.07 11.80 -23.36
CA VAL A 50 4.39 12.71 -22.24
C VAL A 50 3.15 13.41 -21.72
N ARG A 51 2.28 13.90 -22.60
CA ARG A 51 1.04 14.59 -22.20
C ARG A 51 0.10 13.67 -21.42
N GLU A 52 -0.03 12.43 -21.85
CA GLU A 52 -0.84 11.42 -21.17
C GLU A 52 -0.25 11.05 -19.79
N ALA A 53 1.07 10.84 -19.71
CA ALA A 53 1.73 10.58 -18.43
C ALA A 53 1.55 11.75 -17.44
N LEU A 54 1.73 12.98 -17.92
CA LEU A 54 1.52 14.19 -17.12
C LEU A 54 0.05 14.36 -16.69
N ALA A 55 -0.93 13.96 -17.51
CA ALA A 55 -2.34 13.98 -17.15
C ALA A 55 -2.65 12.99 -16.00
N VAL A 56 -2.01 11.82 -16.00
CA VAL A 56 -2.09 10.89 -14.86
C VAL A 56 -1.50 11.53 -13.59
N LEU A 57 -0.30 12.11 -13.68
CA LEU A 57 0.34 12.76 -12.53
C LEU A 57 -0.47 13.96 -12.01
N GLU A 58 -1.18 14.67 -12.89
CA GLU A 58 -2.09 15.75 -12.52
C GLU A 58 -3.34 15.22 -11.79
N THR A 59 -3.93 14.12 -12.27
CA THR A 59 -5.05 13.44 -11.60
C THR A 59 -4.65 12.96 -10.19
N LEU A 60 -3.43 12.46 -10.04
CA LEU A 60 -2.84 12.03 -8.77
C LEU A 60 -2.37 13.20 -7.88
N ARG A 61 -2.55 14.44 -8.35
CA ARG A 61 -2.15 15.67 -7.65
C ARG A 61 -0.65 15.76 -7.35
N ILE A 62 0.16 15.11 -8.17
CA ILE A 62 1.64 15.21 -8.10
C ILE A 62 2.09 16.49 -8.81
N VAL A 63 1.47 16.82 -9.94
CA VAL A 63 1.74 18.04 -10.69
C VAL A 63 0.46 18.86 -10.91
N GLU A 64 0.61 20.12 -11.31
CA GLU A 64 -0.50 20.97 -11.74
C GLU A 64 -0.15 21.70 -13.03
N ARG A 65 -1.12 21.85 -13.92
CA ARG A 65 -1.00 22.74 -15.11
C ARG A 65 -1.47 24.13 -14.76
N ARG A 66 -0.65 25.13 -15.05
CA ARG A 66 -1.03 26.52 -14.96
C ARG A 66 -1.20 27.08 -16.39
N PRO A 67 -2.39 27.63 -16.74
CA PRO A 67 -2.64 28.16 -18.07
C PRO A 67 -1.55 29.13 -18.52
N ASN A 68 -1.06 28.95 -19.74
CA ASN A 68 -0.01 29.78 -20.35
C ASN A 68 1.31 29.88 -19.58
N SER A 69 1.51 29.07 -18.53
CA SER A 69 2.69 29.12 -17.67
C SER A 69 3.50 27.83 -17.68
N GLY A 70 2.86 26.67 -17.66
CA GLY A 70 3.53 25.39 -17.69
C GLY A 70 3.01 24.38 -16.68
N ILE A 71 3.85 23.43 -16.34
CA ILE A 71 3.55 22.34 -15.41
C ILE A 71 4.44 22.51 -14.17
N TYR A 72 3.84 22.39 -13.00
CA TYR A 72 4.49 22.67 -11.72
C TYR A 72 4.34 21.49 -10.77
N LEU A 73 5.38 21.21 -9.96
CA LEU A 73 5.33 20.21 -8.91
C LEU A 73 4.42 20.71 -7.77
N ARG A 74 3.55 19.83 -7.27
CA ARG A 74 2.70 20.14 -6.10
C ARG A 74 3.37 19.69 -4.81
N ARG A 75 2.80 20.09 -3.68
CA ARG A 75 3.15 19.55 -2.36
C ARG A 75 2.57 18.15 -2.20
N VAL A 76 3.27 17.14 -2.71
CA VAL A 76 2.78 15.75 -2.72
C VAL A 76 2.60 15.22 -1.29
N ASP A 77 3.46 15.66 -0.36
CA ASP A 77 3.39 15.36 1.07
C ASP A 77 2.05 15.73 1.74
N ARG A 78 1.36 16.73 1.21
CA ARG A 78 0.09 17.22 1.77
C ARG A 78 -1.10 17.17 0.82
N GLN A 79 -0.85 17.18 -0.46
CA GLN A 79 -1.87 17.36 -1.49
C GLN A 79 -1.97 16.18 -2.46
N GLY A 80 -0.98 15.30 -2.46
CA GLY A 80 -1.00 14.07 -3.25
C GLY A 80 -2.20 13.19 -2.87
N SER A 81 -2.73 12.45 -3.84
CA SER A 81 -3.74 11.46 -3.55
C SER A 81 -3.11 10.18 -2.99
N ILE A 82 -3.88 9.36 -2.29
CA ILE A 82 -3.40 8.07 -1.79
C ILE A 82 -2.99 7.14 -2.94
N GLU A 83 -3.62 7.28 -4.10
CA GLU A 83 -3.29 6.53 -5.31
C GLU A 83 -1.90 6.90 -5.85
N ALA A 84 -1.36 8.08 -5.53
CA ALA A 84 0.01 8.46 -5.89
C ALA A 84 1.03 7.53 -5.20
N ILE A 85 0.83 7.21 -3.92
CA ILE A 85 1.70 6.29 -3.18
C ILE A 85 1.51 4.85 -3.69
N VAL A 86 0.27 4.46 -4.04
CA VAL A 86 -0.01 3.15 -4.66
C VAL A 86 0.74 3.01 -5.98
N LEU A 87 0.62 3.99 -6.87
CA LEU A 87 1.33 3.98 -8.15
C LEU A 87 2.85 3.93 -7.97
N GLN A 88 3.40 4.69 -7.02
CA GLN A 88 4.82 4.67 -6.69
C GLN A 88 5.27 3.27 -6.28
N ALA A 89 4.49 2.59 -5.44
CA ALA A 89 4.77 1.23 -5.00
C ALA A 89 4.67 0.21 -6.15
N GLU A 90 3.66 0.32 -7.02
CA GLU A 90 3.50 -0.55 -8.21
C GLU A 90 4.65 -0.40 -9.21
N LEU A 91 5.19 0.80 -9.36
CA LEU A 91 6.36 1.09 -10.20
C LEU A 91 7.69 0.68 -9.54
N GLY A 92 7.66 0.10 -8.32
CA GLY A 92 8.85 -0.32 -7.60
C GLY A 92 9.71 0.84 -7.08
N ILE A 93 9.18 2.05 -7.03
CA ILE A 93 9.87 3.22 -6.48
C ILE A 93 9.83 3.11 -4.95
N PRO A 94 11.00 3.04 -4.29
CA PRO A 94 11.03 2.84 -2.84
C PRO A 94 10.52 4.07 -2.09
N LEU A 95 9.78 3.82 -1.01
CA LEU A 95 9.46 4.85 -0.04
C LEU A 95 10.71 5.28 0.75
N THR A 96 10.74 6.53 1.15
CA THR A 96 11.72 7.04 2.12
C THR A 96 11.52 6.40 3.50
N GLU A 97 12.52 6.48 4.36
CA GLU A 97 12.39 5.98 5.74
C GLU A 97 11.24 6.63 6.50
N ALA A 98 11.04 7.94 6.32
CA ALA A 98 9.95 8.68 6.94
C ALA A 98 8.60 8.13 6.48
N GLU A 99 8.41 7.98 5.17
CA GLU A 99 7.17 7.42 4.60
C GLU A 99 6.92 5.98 5.06
N VAL A 100 7.96 5.15 5.21
CA VAL A 100 7.79 3.78 5.74
C VAL A 100 7.29 3.83 7.19
N ARG A 101 7.82 4.71 8.04
CA ARG A 101 7.37 4.87 9.43
C ARG A 101 5.91 5.33 9.49
N GLU A 102 5.56 6.33 8.68
CA GLU A 102 4.19 6.86 8.58
C GLU A 102 3.20 5.80 8.07
N VAL A 103 3.60 4.98 7.10
CA VAL A 103 2.78 3.87 6.59
C VAL A 103 2.57 2.78 7.64
N VAL A 104 3.60 2.45 8.44
CA VAL A 104 3.49 1.49 9.54
C VAL A 104 2.55 2.02 10.63
N GLU A 105 2.67 3.30 11.00
CA GLU A 105 1.77 3.96 11.95
C GLU A 105 0.33 3.98 11.45
N LEU A 106 0.12 4.34 10.19
CA LEU A 106 -1.20 4.33 9.55
C LEU A 106 -1.83 2.94 9.58
N ARG A 107 -1.07 1.89 9.26
CA ARG A 107 -1.54 0.50 9.38
C ARG A 107 -2.08 0.22 10.76
N ARG A 108 -1.32 0.55 11.79
CA ARG A 108 -1.72 0.32 13.18
C ARG A 108 -3.05 1.01 13.50
N ILE A 109 -3.20 2.29 13.13
CA ILE A 109 -4.43 3.04 13.36
C ILE A 109 -5.62 2.37 12.68
N LEU A 110 -5.48 1.99 11.41
CA LEU A 110 -6.55 1.40 10.62
C LEU A 110 -6.94 0.00 11.14
N GLU A 111 -5.96 -0.88 11.38
CA GLU A 111 -6.19 -2.26 11.77
C GLU A 111 -6.78 -2.40 13.18
N MET A 112 -6.30 -1.58 14.13
CA MET A 112 -6.82 -1.57 15.50
C MET A 112 -8.30 -1.17 15.51
N GLN A 113 -8.70 -0.18 14.71
CA GLN A 113 -10.10 0.21 14.60
C GLN A 113 -10.93 -0.82 13.84
N ALA A 114 -10.36 -1.41 12.77
CA ALA A 114 -11.05 -2.41 11.97
C ALA A 114 -11.45 -3.63 12.81
N VAL A 115 -10.52 -4.18 13.59
CA VAL A 115 -10.78 -5.40 14.36
C VAL A 115 -11.82 -5.20 15.46
N ARG A 116 -11.82 -4.03 16.13
CA ARG A 116 -12.84 -3.68 17.12
C ARG A 116 -14.23 -3.61 16.50
N LEU A 117 -14.35 -2.85 15.40
CA LEU A 117 -15.62 -2.70 14.68
C LEU A 117 -16.09 -4.03 14.07
N ALA A 118 -15.18 -4.85 13.58
CA ALA A 118 -15.50 -6.19 13.09
C ALA A 118 -16.09 -7.07 14.22
N ALA A 119 -15.47 -7.09 15.40
CA ALA A 119 -15.97 -7.83 16.56
C ALA A 119 -17.37 -7.37 16.99
N GLU A 120 -17.68 -6.08 16.86
CA GLU A 120 -19.01 -5.53 17.17
C GLU A 120 -20.06 -5.84 16.12
N ARG A 121 -19.69 -5.93 14.82
CA ARG A 121 -20.63 -5.86 13.69
C ARG A 121 -20.69 -7.11 12.82
N ARG A 122 -19.72 -8.04 12.96
CA ARG A 122 -19.59 -9.25 12.15
C ARG A 122 -20.93 -9.98 12.00
N GLN A 123 -21.13 -10.54 10.83
CA GLN A 123 -22.18 -11.49 10.53
C GLN A 123 -21.60 -12.92 10.43
N ALA A 124 -22.46 -13.94 10.43
CA ALA A 124 -21.99 -15.33 10.28
C ALA A 124 -21.22 -15.56 8.97
N GLY A 125 -21.63 -14.91 7.89
CA GLY A 125 -20.95 -15.00 6.60
C GLY A 125 -19.54 -14.39 6.61
N ASP A 126 -19.29 -13.37 7.44
CA ASP A 126 -17.95 -12.76 7.56
C ASP A 126 -16.99 -13.75 8.22
N ILE A 127 -17.42 -14.46 9.26
CA ILE A 127 -16.61 -15.47 9.92
C ILE A 127 -16.32 -16.64 8.99
N GLN A 128 -17.31 -17.12 8.23
CA GLN A 128 -17.09 -18.16 7.22
C GLN A 128 -16.05 -17.71 6.19
N ARG A 129 -16.13 -16.47 5.71
CA ARG A 129 -15.15 -15.93 4.76
C ARG A 129 -13.74 -15.87 5.34
N LEU A 130 -13.59 -15.49 6.62
CA LEU A 130 -12.28 -15.52 7.30
C LEU A 130 -11.73 -16.95 7.39
N ASP A 131 -12.59 -17.95 7.69
CA ASP A 131 -12.19 -19.36 7.72
C ASP A 131 -11.71 -19.85 6.36
N GLU A 132 -12.46 -19.57 5.29
CA GLU A 132 -12.06 -19.92 3.93
C GLU A 132 -10.70 -19.32 3.52
N ILE A 133 -10.38 -18.09 3.99
CA ILE A 133 -9.07 -17.47 3.74
C ILE A 133 -7.99 -18.15 4.56
N LEU A 134 -8.24 -18.47 5.83
CA LEU A 134 -7.29 -19.18 6.69
C LEU A 134 -6.95 -20.57 6.13
N ASP A 135 -7.94 -21.31 5.63
CA ASP A 135 -7.72 -22.63 5.02
C ASP A 135 -6.86 -22.53 3.75
N ARG A 136 -7.15 -21.57 2.86
CA ARG A 136 -6.29 -21.29 1.68
C ARG A 136 -4.87 -20.90 2.08
N THR A 137 -4.73 -20.13 3.17
CA THR A 137 -3.41 -19.75 3.68
C THR A 137 -2.62 -20.96 4.15
N ASP A 138 -3.26 -21.95 4.81
CA ASP A 138 -2.62 -23.22 5.20
C ASP A 138 -2.16 -24.00 3.98
N ASP A 139 -2.97 -24.06 2.92
CA ASP A 139 -2.59 -24.72 1.66
C ASP A 139 -1.35 -24.08 1.03
N VAL A 140 -1.30 -22.74 1.00
CA VAL A 140 -0.14 -22.00 0.47
C VAL A 140 1.11 -22.28 1.31
N ILE A 141 0.99 -22.27 2.65
CA ILE A 141 2.11 -22.57 3.56
C ILE A 141 2.58 -24.02 3.39
N ALA A 142 1.65 -24.98 3.30
CA ALA A 142 1.98 -26.38 3.11
C ALA A 142 2.72 -26.63 1.78
N ALA A 143 2.38 -25.87 0.74
CA ALA A 143 3.07 -25.86 -0.54
C ALA A 143 4.40 -25.06 -0.55
N SER A 144 4.85 -24.55 0.60
CA SER A 144 6.01 -23.65 0.73
C SER A 144 5.89 -22.38 -0.13
N GLY A 145 4.67 -21.94 -0.38
CA GLY A 145 4.37 -20.71 -1.09
C GLY A 145 4.51 -19.46 -0.21
N ASN A 146 4.33 -18.28 -0.85
CA ASN A 146 4.36 -17.00 -0.17
C ASN A 146 2.91 -16.52 0.08
N PRO A 147 2.43 -16.46 1.33
CA PRO A 147 1.03 -16.15 1.64
C PRO A 147 0.73 -14.64 1.71
N ALA A 148 1.52 -13.78 1.08
CA ALA A 148 1.34 -12.34 1.17
C ALA A 148 -0.01 -11.83 0.60
N ASP A 149 -0.56 -12.51 -0.41
CA ASP A 149 -1.84 -12.13 -0.98
C ASP A 149 -3.01 -12.65 -0.11
N GLU A 150 -2.87 -13.82 0.53
CA GLU A 150 -3.81 -14.34 1.53
C GLU A 150 -3.81 -13.49 2.81
N ASP A 151 -2.64 -13.03 3.26
CA ASP A 151 -2.51 -12.08 4.37
C ASP A 151 -3.31 -10.80 4.08
N ALA A 152 -3.16 -10.23 2.89
CA ALA A 152 -3.97 -9.08 2.49
C ALA A 152 -5.47 -9.40 2.46
N ALA A 153 -5.83 -10.55 1.91
CA ALA A 153 -7.24 -10.97 1.84
C ALA A 153 -7.86 -11.12 3.23
N PHE A 154 -7.12 -11.68 4.21
CA PHE A 154 -7.58 -11.82 5.58
C PHE A 154 -7.88 -10.46 6.23
N HIS A 155 -6.94 -9.53 6.17
CA HIS A 155 -7.12 -8.21 6.75
C HIS A 155 -8.23 -7.41 6.06
N LEU A 156 -8.34 -7.51 4.73
CA LEU A 156 -9.44 -6.86 4.00
C LEU A 156 -10.81 -7.45 4.35
N ALA A 157 -10.91 -8.77 4.53
CA ALA A 157 -12.14 -9.42 5.00
C ALA A 157 -12.51 -8.98 6.43
N MET A 158 -11.51 -8.76 7.30
CA MET A 158 -11.71 -8.19 8.62
C MET A 158 -12.31 -6.78 8.56
N VAL A 159 -11.81 -5.95 7.64
CA VAL A 159 -12.37 -4.60 7.42
C VAL A 159 -13.77 -4.68 6.78
N GLU A 160 -14.01 -5.62 5.87
CA GLU A 160 -15.33 -5.85 5.26
C GLU A 160 -16.39 -6.18 6.32
N ALA A 161 -16.04 -6.97 7.34
CA ALA A 161 -16.89 -7.29 8.48
C ALA A 161 -17.31 -6.08 9.33
N THR A 162 -16.64 -4.92 9.16
CA THR A 162 -17.08 -3.66 9.79
C THR A 162 -18.35 -3.09 9.17
N GLY A 163 -18.77 -3.55 7.98
CA GLY A 163 -19.86 -3.01 7.19
C GLY A 163 -19.62 -1.63 6.60
N ASN A 164 -18.40 -1.07 6.74
CA ASN A 164 -18.05 0.26 6.24
C ASN A 164 -17.27 0.18 4.93
N HIS A 165 -17.97 0.27 3.80
CA HIS A 165 -17.36 0.18 2.47
C HIS A 165 -16.39 1.35 2.13
N VAL A 166 -16.53 2.52 2.76
CA VAL A 166 -15.58 3.62 2.59
C VAL A 166 -14.28 3.28 3.31
N PHE A 167 -14.38 2.74 4.52
CA PHE A 167 -13.23 2.27 5.27
C PHE A 167 -12.50 1.14 4.52
N LEU A 168 -13.23 0.17 3.97
CA LEU A 168 -12.66 -0.89 3.13
C LEU A 168 -11.86 -0.33 1.95
N ARG A 169 -12.35 0.70 1.27
CA ARG A 169 -11.63 1.34 0.13
C ARG A 169 -10.33 2.01 0.57
N VAL A 170 -10.32 2.68 1.73
CA VAL A 170 -9.11 3.31 2.28
C VAL A 170 -8.07 2.25 2.65
N VAL A 171 -8.49 1.18 3.35
CA VAL A 171 -7.59 0.11 3.75
C VAL A 171 -7.09 -0.68 2.54
N ASN A 172 -7.93 -0.90 1.52
CA ASN A 172 -7.51 -1.55 0.28
C ASN A 172 -6.37 -0.78 -0.41
N ALA A 173 -6.43 0.55 -0.46
CA ALA A 173 -5.32 1.36 -1.00
C ALA A 173 -4.03 1.15 -0.19
N PHE A 174 -4.13 1.04 1.14
CA PHE A 174 -2.99 0.68 1.99
C PHE A 174 -2.40 -0.69 1.60
N TYR A 175 -3.25 -1.72 1.40
CA TYR A 175 -2.80 -3.06 1.03
C TYR A 175 -2.18 -3.12 -0.37
N LEU A 176 -2.65 -2.31 -1.31
CA LEU A 176 -2.02 -2.15 -2.62
C LEU A 176 -0.62 -1.56 -2.51
N MET A 177 -0.45 -0.42 -1.82
CA MET A 177 0.86 0.23 -1.67
C MET A 177 1.87 -0.60 -0.87
N SER A 178 1.44 -1.53 -0.03
CA SER A 178 2.32 -2.36 0.80
C SER A 178 2.62 -3.75 0.20
N ARG A 179 2.11 -4.08 -1.00
CA ARG A 179 2.21 -5.41 -1.60
C ARG A 179 3.63 -5.93 -1.68
N ASN A 180 4.55 -5.16 -2.26
CA ASN A 180 5.95 -5.56 -2.41
C ASN A 180 6.64 -5.79 -1.07
N ARG A 181 6.28 -5.01 -0.06
CA ARG A 181 6.81 -5.18 1.31
C ARG A 181 6.28 -6.45 1.97
N ARG A 182 5.00 -6.79 1.80
CA ARG A 182 4.46 -8.05 2.32
C ARG A 182 5.10 -9.26 1.63
N GLN A 183 5.28 -9.21 0.32
CA GLN A 183 6.00 -10.26 -0.41
C GLN A 183 7.42 -10.46 0.14
N ALA A 184 8.15 -9.38 0.41
CA ALA A 184 9.47 -9.43 1.01
C ALA A 184 9.44 -9.95 2.47
N TYR A 185 8.42 -9.58 3.26
CA TYR A 185 8.24 -10.05 4.62
C TYR A 185 8.07 -11.58 4.69
N PHE A 186 7.23 -12.15 3.83
CA PHE A 186 6.95 -13.58 3.76
C PHE A 186 7.94 -14.36 2.89
N ALA A 187 8.93 -13.72 2.26
CA ALA A 187 10.04 -14.43 1.61
C ALA A 187 10.85 -15.26 2.61
N ASP A 188 10.87 -14.86 3.89
CA ASP A 188 11.30 -15.72 4.99
C ASP A 188 10.13 -16.61 5.43
N GLY A 189 10.13 -17.86 4.93
CA GLY A 189 9.05 -18.84 5.18
C GLY A 189 8.81 -19.15 6.67
N SER A 190 9.74 -18.82 7.58
CA SER A 190 9.56 -19.03 9.02
C SER A 190 8.46 -18.12 9.63
N ARG A 191 8.09 -17.04 8.97
CA ARG A 191 7.11 -16.05 9.45
C ARG A 191 5.67 -16.45 9.18
N ALA A 192 5.44 -17.17 8.11
CA ALA A 192 4.09 -17.55 7.70
C ALA A 192 3.33 -18.38 8.77
N PRO A 193 3.92 -19.42 9.40
CA PRO A 193 3.22 -20.18 10.44
C PRO A 193 2.91 -19.36 11.70
N LEU A 194 3.73 -18.35 12.05
CA LEU A 194 3.47 -17.48 13.17
C LEU A 194 2.30 -16.53 12.86
N SER A 195 2.34 -15.87 11.70
CA SER A 195 1.27 -15.00 11.23
C SER A 195 -0.06 -15.74 11.17
N GLN A 196 -0.07 -16.96 10.63
CA GLN A 196 -1.28 -17.78 10.53
C GLN A 196 -1.89 -18.12 11.90
N ARG A 197 -1.07 -18.46 12.89
CA ARG A 197 -1.59 -18.67 14.26
C ARG A 197 -2.18 -17.41 14.86
N GLN A 198 -1.57 -16.25 14.60
CA GLN A 198 -2.09 -14.96 15.06
C GLN A 198 -3.40 -14.59 14.35
N HIS A 199 -3.52 -14.86 13.04
CA HIS A 199 -4.76 -14.66 12.30
C HIS A 199 -5.90 -15.54 12.84
N ARG A 200 -5.64 -16.79 13.23
CA ARG A 200 -6.65 -17.64 13.87
C ARG A 200 -7.11 -17.06 15.20
N ALA A 201 -6.19 -16.56 16.04
CA ALA A 201 -6.55 -15.92 17.29
C ALA A 201 -7.38 -14.64 17.08
N LEU A 202 -7.07 -13.85 16.04
CA LEU A 202 -7.86 -12.68 15.65
C LEU A 202 -9.27 -13.07 15.22
N ARG A 203 -9.39 -14.07 14.36
CA ARG A 203 -10.69 -14.60 13.90
C ARG A 203 -11.52 -15.10 15.08
N ASP A 204 -10.92 -15.82 16.01
CA ASP A 204 -11.63 -16.36 17.18
C ASP A 204 -12.15 -15.24 18.10
N ALA A 205 -11.36 -14.19 18.36
CA ALA A 205 -11.77 -13.04 19.13
C ALA A 205 -12.92 -12.26 18.45
N VAL A 206 -12.83 -12.07 17.11
CA VAL A 206 -13.91 -11.45 16.36
C VAL A 206 -15.15 -12.32 16.34
N ALA A 207 -15.04 -13.63 16.15
CA ALA A 207 -16.17 -14.55 16.19
C ALA A 207 -16.88 -14.53 17.55
N ALA A 208 -16.13 -14.47 18.63
CA ALA A 208 -16.66 -14.33 19.99
C ALA A 208 -17.39 -12.98 20.23
N GLY A 209 -17.13 -11.96 19.39
CA GLY A 209 -17.69 -10.63 19.58
C GLY A 209 -17.06 -9.88 20.75
N ASP A 210 -15.77 -10.09 20.97
CA ASP A 210 -15.00 -9.44 22.03
C ASP A 210 -14.03 -8.40 21.41
N PRO A 211 -14.41 -7.10 21.37
CA PRO A 211 -13.57 -6.06 20.78
C PRO A 211 -12.24 -5.87 21.48
N ASP A 212 -12.18 -6.08 22.80
CA ASP A 212 -10.96 -5.87 23.57
C ASP A 212 -9.97 -7.01 23.37
N ALA A 213 -10.45 -8.26 23.34
CA ALA A 213 -9.62 -9.42 22.97
C ALA A 213 -9.12 -9.31 21.51
N ALA A 214 -9.96 -8.87 20.59
CA ALA A 214 -9.61 -8.66 19.19
C ALA A 214 -8.53 -7.57 19.04
N GLU A 215 -8.65 -6.45 19.73
CA GLU A 215 -7.66 -5.38 19.77
C GLU A 215 -6.32 -5.87 20.34
N LEU A 216 -6.34 -6.60 21.44
CA LEU A 216 -5.14 -7.16 22.05
C LEU A 216 -4.41 -8.13 21.11
N ALA A 217 -5.16 -9.00 20.42
CA ALA A 217 -4.64 -9.93 19.43
C ALA A 217 -4.01 -9.18 18.25
N MET A 218 -4.69 -8.13 17.72
CA MET A 218 -4.18 -7.29 16.64
C MET A 218 -2.90 -6.56 17.04
N ALA A 219 -2.86 -5.97 18.23
CA ALA A 219 -1.66 -5.31 18.75
C ALA A 219 -0.46 -6.27 18.84
N GLY A 220 -0.72 -7.54 19.21
CA GLY A 220 0.29 -8.60 19.22
C GLY A 220 0.79 -8.96 17.82
N HIS A 221 -0.13 -9.10 16.88
CA HIS A 221 0.17 -9.42 15.49
C HIS A 221 1.00 -8.31 14.82
N LEU A 222 0.60 -7.06 14.95
CA LEU A 222 1.27 -5.94 14.30
C LEU A 222 2.70 -5.70 14.82
N ARG A 223 2.97 -5.91 16.10
CA ARG A 223 4.32 -5.70 16.69
C ARG A 223 5.41 -6.46 15.95
N GLY A 224 5.16 -7.71 15.56
CA GLY A 224 6.15 -8.50 14.83
C GLY A 224 6.51 -7.92 13.47
N VAL A 225 5.52 -7.41 12.75
CA VAL A 225 5.72 -6.78 11.44
C VAL A 225 6.38 -5.40 11.58
N GLU A 226 5.96 -4.61 12.57
CA GLU A 226 6.55 -3.29 12.87
C GLU A 226 8.03 -3.43 13.22
N SER A 227 8.39 -4.34 14.13
CA SER A 227 9.79 -4.60 14.53
C SER A 227 10.66 -4.97 13.34
N TYR A 228 10.17 -5.85 12.47
CA TYR A 228 10.89 -6.23 11.26
C TYR A 228 11.22 -5.02 10.36
N TRP A 229 10.25 -4.15 10.12
CA TRP A 229 10.47 -2.97 9.26
C TRP A 229 11.39 -1.96 9.90
N MET A 230 11.30 -1.74 11.21
CA MET A 230 12.20 -0.85 11.92
C MET A 230 13.64 -1.36 11.90
N GLU A 231 13.86 -2.65 12.15
CA GLU A 231 15.19 -3.27 12.05
C GLU A 231 15.78 -3.18 10.63
N LEU A 232 14.94 -3.36 9.60
CA LEU A 232 15.40 -3.24 8.21
C LEU A 232 15.83 -1.81 7.87
N LEU A 233 15.10 -0.80 8.36
CA LEU A 233 15.50 0.60 8.18
C LEU A 233 16.82 0.91 8.90
N GLU A 234 17.00 0.41 10.12
CA GLU A 234 18.24 0.59 10.87
C GLU A 234 19.44 -0.07 10.21
N ARG A 235 19.28 -1.28 9.63
CA ARG A 235 20.36 -1.93 8.85
C ARG A 235 20.74 -1.08 7.65
N ARG A 236 19.78 -0.63 6.87
CA ARG A 236 20.03 0.25 5.72
C ARG A 236 20.76 1.55 6.11
N ALA A 237 20.40 2.14 7.25
CA ALA A 237 21.08 3.33 7.76
C ALA A 237 22.53 3.06 8.16
N ARG A 238 22.86 1.81 8.57
CA ARG A 238 24.23 1.38 8.88
C ARG A 238 25.05 0.94 7.66
N GLY A 239 24.41 0.78 6.50
CA GLY A 239 25.07 0.35 5.26
C GLY A 239 25.25 -1.16 5.13
N ASP A 240 24.46 -1.93 5.90
CA ASP A 240 24.41 -3.40 5.88
C ASP A 240 23.38 -3.93 4.86
#